data_b45af86dfa155523515da726b2d8e588
#
_entry.id   b45af86dfa155523515da726b2d8e588
#
_cell.length_a   1.000
_cell.length_b   1.000
_cell.length_c   1.000
_cell.angle_alpha   90.00
_cell.angle_beta   90.00
_cell.angle_gamma   90.00
#
_symmetry.space_group_name_H-M   'P 1'
#
loop_
_entity.id
_entity.type
_entity.pdbx_description
1 polymer ?
#
loop_
_entity_poly.entity_id
_entity_poly.type
_entity_poly.pdbx_seq_one_letter_code
_entity_poly.pdbx_strand_id
1 'polypeptide(L)'
;CWLRDAFFVVRALNSLSEVGTMEEYLRWLHDVVRDADGGHIQPLYGIGLEKALPERELAHLRGYRGMGPVRFGNQAHEHLQHDVYGHVVLGAAQSFHDRRLFRRADADDYARLEAVGERAW
;
A
#
# COMPACT_ATOMS: atom_id res chain seq x y z
N CYS A 1 1.60 1.07 6.58
CA CYS A 1 2.12 0.27 5.47
C CYS A 1 2.49 1.20 4.31
N TRP A 2 3.76 1.21 3.90
CA TRP A 2 4.22 1.91 2.70
C TRP A 2 3.85 1.12 1.46
N LEU A 3 3.17 1.72 0.50
CA LEU A 3 2.70 1.03 -0.71
C LEU A 3 3.83 0.52 -1.60
N ARG A 4 4.87 1.33 -1.80
CA ARG A 4 6.06 0.94 -2.58
C ARG A 4 6.79 -0.25 -1.94
N ASP A 5 7.07 -0.15 -0.64
CA ASP A 5 7.81 -1.19 0.08
C ASP A 5 7.01 -2.50 0.12
N ALA A 6 5.71 -2.40 0.38
CA ALA A 6 4.82 -3.54 0.38
C ALA A 6 4.76 -4.23 -1.00
N PHE A 7 4.71 -3.46 -2.09
CA PHE A 7 4.78 -4.01 -3.44
C PHE A 7 6.02 -4.90 -3.66
N PHE A 8 7.20 -4.40 -3.29
CA PHE A 8 8.44 -5.18 -3.46
C PHE A 8 8.49 -6.42 -2.58
N VAL A 9 8.04 -6.30 -1.32
CA VAL A 9 7.99 -7.44 -0.38
C VAL A 9 7.04 -8.52 -0.90
N VAL A 10 5.83 -8.14 -1.28
CA VAL A 10 4.82 -9.09 -1.77
C VAL A 10 5.27 -9.74 -3.07
N ARG A 11 5.90 -8.99 -3.97
CA ARG A 11 6.48 -9.54 -5.20
C ARG A 11 7.58 -10.56 -4.92
N ALA A 12 8.45 -10.30 -3.93
CA ALA A 12 9.47 -11.24 -3.53
C ALA A 12 8.86 -12.51 -2.91
N LEU A 13 7.86 -12.39 -2.05
CA LEU A 13 7.14 -13.52 -1.46
C LEU A 13 6.42 -14.35 -2.52
N ASN A 14 5.79 -13.70 -3.50
CA ASN A 14 5.16 -14.38 -4.63
C ASN A 14 6.15 -15.23 -5.44
N SER A 15 7.38 -14.76 -5.64
CA SER A 15 8.43 -15.58 -6.31
C SER A 15 8.87 -16.80 -5.50
N LEU A 16 8.58 -16.80 -4.19
CA LEU A 16 8.75 -17.94 -3.29
C LEU A 16 7.49 -18.80 -3.15
N SER A 17 6.46 -18.53 -3.96
CA SER A 17 5.15 -19.20 -3.93
C SER A 17 4.33 -18.95 -2.67
N GLU A 18 4.61 -17.86 -1.92
CA GLU A 18 3.80 -17.43 -0.80
C GLU A 18 2.58 -16.64 -1.32
N VAL A 19 1.51 -17.40 -1.62
CA VAL A 19 0.28 -16.86 -2.23
C VAL A 19 -0.64 -16.24 -1.19
N GLY A 20 -0.69 -16.77 0.03
CA GLY A 20 -1.59 -16.31 1.08
C GLY A 20 -1.36 -14.85 1.44
N THR A 21 -0.11 -14.48 1.74
CA THR A 21 0.25 -13.10 2.06
C THR A 21 0.00 -12.15 0.87
N MET A 22 0.25 -12.63 -0.35
CA MET A 22 -0.06 -11.85 -1.57
C MET A 22 -1.56 -11.57 -1.69
N GLU A 23 -2.40 -12.57 -1.44
CA GLU A 23 -3.85 -12.45 -1.55
C GLU A 23 -4.43 -11.48 -0.50
N GLU A 24 -3.93 -11.54 0.73
CA GLU A 24 -4.30 -10.59 1.79
C GLU A 24 -3.88 -9.16 1.44
N TYR A 25 -2.66 -8.98 0.91
CA TYR A 25 -2.19 -7.68 0.45
C TYR A 25 -3.04 -7.14 -0.70
N LEU A 26 -3.36 -7.94 -1.71
CA LEU A 26 -4.21 -7.52 -2.83
C LEU A 26 -5.59 -7.08 -2.35
N ARG A 27 -6.18 -7.79 -1.40
CA ARG A 27 -7.46 -7.42 -0.80
C ARG A 27 -7.38 -6.06 -0.11
N TRP A 28 -6.35 -5.87 0.72
CA TRP A 28 -6.09 -4.59 1.38
C TRP A 28 -5.82 -3.46 0.36
N LEU A 29 -5.06 -3.72 -0.70
CA LEU A 29 -4.78 -2.74 -1.76
C LEU A 29 -6.04 -2.34 -2.53
N HIS A 30 -6.95 -3.29 -2.81
CA HIS A 30 -8.25 -2.99 -3.40
C HIS A 30 -9.08 -2.07 -2.51
N ASP A 31 -9.04 -2.27 -1.20
CA ASP A 31 -9.73 -1.38 -0.25
C ASP A 31 -9.12 0.03 -0.27
N VAL A 32 -7.79 0.17 -0.32
CA VAL A 32 -7.11 1.48 -0.48
C VAL A 32 -7.58 2.18 -1.74
N VAL A 33 -7.62 1.49 -2.89
CA VAL A 33 -8.03 2.05 -4.19
C VAL A 33 -9.50 2.45 -4.17
N ARG A 34 -10.37 1.60 -3.62
CA ARG A 34 -11.80 1.88 -3.48
C ARG A 34 -12.05 3.12 -2.62
N ASP A 35 -11.38 3.22 -1.48
CA ASP A 35 -11.55 4.32 -0.53
C ASP A 35 -10.95 5.64 -1.03
N ALA A 36 -10.05 5.59 -1.99
CA ALA A 36 -9.54 6.77 -2.68
C ALA A 36 -10.58 7.37 -3.64
N ASP A 37 -11.52 6.56 -4.13
CA ASP A 37 -12.63 6.95 -5.04
C ASP A 37 -12.18 7.91 -6.16
N GLY A 38 -11.10 7.53 -6.83
CA GLY A 38 -10.45 8.39 -7.82
C GLY A 38 -9.72 9.60 -7.24
N GLY A 39 -9.61 9.75 -5.89
CA GLY A 39 -8.87 10.80 -5.18
C GLY A 39 -7.36 10.52 -5.06
N HIS A 40 -6.72 11.28 -4.17
CA HIS A 40 -5.30 11.13 -3.89
C HIS A 40 -5.01 9.81 -3.18
N ILE A 41 -4.00 9.08 -3.68
CA ILE A 41 -3.44 7.91 -2.99
C ILE A 41 -2.20 8.36 -2.22
N GLN A 42 -2.24 8.15 -0.91
CA GLN A 42 -1.13 8.46 -0.01
C GLN A 42 0.00 7.43 -0.17
N PRO A 43 1.27 7.80 0.08
CA PRO A 43 2.38 6.85 0.01
C PRO A 43 2.33 5.76 1.08
N LEU A 44 1.61 6.00 2.17
CA LEU A 44 1.44 5.02 3.25
C LEU A 44 0.07 5.16 3.92
N TYR A 45 -0.39 4.05 4.47
CA TYR A 45 -1.62 3.91 5.26
C TYR A 45 -1.35 3.09 6.52
N GLY A 46 -2.18 3.23 7.53
CA GLY A 46 -2.27 2.24 8.59
C GLY A 46 -2.75 0.89 8.07
N ILE A 47 -2.49 -0.18 8.80
CA ILE A 47 -2.94 -1.54 8.41
C ILE A 47 -4.47 -1.61 8.38
N GLY A 48 -5.14 -0.87 9.28
CA GLY A 48 -6.60 -0.71 9.32
C GLY A 48 -7.12 0.38 8.38
N LEU A 49 -6.36 0.80 7.37
CA LEU A 49 -6.70 1.84 6.39
C LEU A 49 -6.71 3.28 6.97
N GLU A 50 -6.09 3.48 8.14
CA GLU A 50 -5.99 4.82 8.70
C GLU A 50 -5.22 5.74 7.75
N LYS A 51 -5.83 6.87 7.40
CA LYS A 51 -5.28 7.89 6.50
C LYS A 51 -4.44 8.92 7.26
N ALA A 52 -4.87 9.31 8.46
CA ALA A 52 -4.15 10.26 9.29
C ALA A 52 -3.15 9.54 10.19
N LEU A 53 -1.87 9.72 9.93
CA LEU A 53 -0.77 9.09 10.66
C LEU A 53 0.17 10.14 11.25
N PRO A 54 -0.32 11.08 12.07
CA PRO A 54 0.49 12.18 12.59
C PRO A 54 1.68 11.65 13.38
N GLU A 55 2.83 12.24 13.15
CA GLU A 55 4.05 11.87 13.86
C GLU A 55 4.00 12.36 15.31
N ARG A 56 4.33 11.48 16.25
CA ARG A 56 4.36 11.76 17.69
C ARG A 56 5.60 11.16 18.32
N GLU A 57 6.18 11.86 19.28
CA GLU A 57 7.30 11.36 20.06
C GLU A 57 6.83 10.48 21.23
N LEU A 58 7.55 9.39 21.44
CA LEU A 58 7.37 8.48 22.56
C LEU A 58 8.43 8.76 23.62
N ALA A 59 8.22 9.78 24.44
CA ALA A 59 9.18 10.30 25.40
C ALA A 59 9.65 9.26 26.46
N HIS A 60 8.85 8.19 26.67
CA HIS A 60 9.20 7.10 27.59
C HIS A 60 10.20 6.10 27.01
N LEU A 61 10.49 6.17 25.71
CA LEU A 61 11.44 5.30 25.02
C LEU A 61 12.75 6.03 24.75
N ARG A 62 13.86 5.47 25.23
CA ARG A 62 15.20 6.05 25.04
C ARG A 62 15.73 5.94 23.60
N GLY A 63 15.14 5.08 22.79
CA GLY A 63 15.69 4.72 21.50
C GLY A 63 16.86 3.74 21.60
N TYR A 64 17.21 3.17 20.44
CA TYR A 64 18.35 2.24 20.35
C TYR A 64 19.66 2.97 20.72
N ARG A 65 20.39 2.46 21.72
CA ARG A 65 21.62 3.04 22.24
C ARG A 65 21.50 4.52 22.67
N GLY A 66 20.31 4.94 23.09
CA GLY A 66 20.04 6.33 23.48
C GLY A 66 19.88 7.30 22.31
N MET A 67 19.79 6.81 21.08
CA MET A 67 19.50 7.62 19.89
C MET A 67 17.98 7.89 19.78
N GLY A 68 17.54 8.88 20.52
CA GLY A 68 16.18 9.38 20.47
C GLY A 68 16.06 10.70 19.68
N PRO A 69 14.83 11.23 19.53
CA PRO A 69 13.58 10.69 20.03
C PRO A 69 13.07 9.46 19.26
N VAL A 70 12.37 8.55 19.94
CA VAL A 70 11.58 7.50 19.28
C VAL A 70 10.26 8.12 18.85
N ARG A 71 9.88 7.88 17.61
CA ARG A 71 8.66 8.42 17.01
C ARG A 71 7.74 7.31 16.55
N PHE A 72 6.45 7.60 16.55
CA PHE A 72 5.38 6.78 16.03
C PHE A 72 4.54 7.61 15.06
N GLY A 73 3.93 6.99 14.06
CA GLY A 73 3.31 7.68 12.95
C GLY A 73 4.33 8.08 11.89
N ASN A 74 3.89 8.78 10.86
CA ASN A 74 4.76 9.29 9.81
C ASN A 74 4.08 10.41 9.02
N GLN A 75 4.65 11.61 9.06
CA GLN A 75 4.11 12.78 8.38
C GLN A 75 4.08 12.63 6.85
N ALA A 76 4.81 11.68 6.28
CA ALA A 76 4.77 11.43 4.83
C ALA A 76 3.39 11.01 4.31
N HIS A 77 2.42 10.70 5.19
CA HIS A 77 1.04 10.46 4.76
C HIS A 77 0.42 11.68 4.06
N GLU A 78 0.95 12.89 4.26
CA GLU A 78 0.52 14.12 3.60
C GLU A 78 1.23 14.37 2.26
N HIS A 79 2.24 13.57 1.92
CA HIS A 79 3.04 13.79 0.71
C HIS A 79 2.31 13.29 -0.54
N LEU A 80 2.49 14.00 -1.64
CA LEU A 80 2.21 13.50 -2.98
C LEU A 80 3.46 12.82 -3.54
N GLN A 81 3.37 11.52 -3.81
CA GLN A 81 4.45 10.75 -4.42
C GLN A 81 3.92 10.05 -5.68
N HIS A 82 4.39 10.48 -6.84
CA HIS A 82 3.89 9.99 -8.14
C HIS A 82 4.18 8.51 -8.39
N ASP A 83 5.29 8.00 -7.88
CA ASP A 83 5.66 6.58 -8.00
C ASP A 83 4.66 5.63 -7.33
N VAL A 84 3.92 6.11 -6.33
CA VAL A 84 2.90 5.33 -5.61
C VAL A 84 1.82 4.82 -6.56
N TYR A 85 1.34 5.65 -7.46
CA TYR A 85 0.30 5.26 -8.42
C TYR A 85 0.76 4.10 -9.31
N GLY A 86 2.01 4.19 -9.82
CA GLY A 86 2.62 3.09 -10.57
C GLY A 86 2.76 1.80 -9.77
N HIS A 87 3.15 1.88 -8.50
CA HIS A 87 3.26 0.71 -7.62
C HIS A 87 1.91 0.08 -7.29
N VAL A 88 0.86 0.88 -7.16
CA VAL A 88 -0.53 0.39 -6.99
C VAL A 88 -0.97 -0.39 -8.23
N VAL A 89 -0.80 0.18 -9.41
CA VAL A 89 -1.19 -0.48 -10.67
C VAL A 89 -0.40 -1.78 -10.87
N LEU A 90 0.92 -1.74 -10.70
CA LEU A 90 1.79 -2.92 -10.84
C LEU A 90 1.48 -3.99 -9.80
N GLY A 91 1.20 -3.58 -8.55
CA GLY A 91 0.83 -4.49 -7.47
C GLY A 91 -0.49 -5.19 -7.73
N ALA A 92 -1.50 -4.43 -8.14
CA ALA A 92 -2.83 -4.95 -8.40
C ALA A 92 -2.94 -5.76 -9.71
N ALA A 93 -2.04 -5.53 -10.70
CA ALA A 93 -2.07 -6.24 -11.98
C ALA A 93 -2.05 -7.77 -11.81
N GLN A 94 -1.40 -8.29 -10.77
CA GLN A 94 -1.37 -9.71 -10.47
C GLN A 94 -2.77 -10.30 -10.28
N SER A 95 -3.71 -9.53 -9.72
CA SER A 95 -5.07 -9.98 -9.43
C SER A 95 -5.89 -10.34 -10.69
N PHE A 96 -5.50 -9.88 -11.87
CA PHE A 96 -6.22 -10.15 -13.12
C PHE A 96 -5.84 -11.47 -13.78
N HIS A 97 -4.61 -11.92 -13.62
CA HIS A 97 -4.08 -13.05 -14.38
C HIS A 97 -3.59 -14.23 -13.54
N ASP A 98 -3.35 -14.05 -12.23
CA ASP A 98 -2.85 -15.14 -11.40
C ASP A 98 -3.99 -16.12 -11.04
N ARG A 99 -3.85 -17.34 -11.57
CA ARG A 99 -4.85 -18.40 -11.37
C ARG A 99 -4.80 -19.07 -10.00
N ARG A 100 -3.80 -18.76 -9.20
CA ARG A 100 -3.65 -19.28 -7.82
C ARG A 100 -4.52 -18.53 -6.84
N LEU A 101 -4.96 -17.31 -7.18
CA LEU A 101 -5.78 -16.47 -6.33
C LEU A 101 -7.20 -17.01 -6.24
N PHE A 102 -7.75 -17.03 -5.04
CA PHE A 102 -9.14 -17.41 -4.79
C PHE A 102 -10.12 -16.43 -5.44
N ARG A 103 -9.84 -15.12 -5.32
CA ARG A 103 -10.56 -14.05 -6.00
C ARG A 103 -9.67 -13.35 -7.00
N ARG A 104 -10.05 -13.37 -8.26
CA ARG A 104 -9.44 -12.53 -9.29
C ARG A 104 -10.19 -11.21 -9.40
N ALA A 105 -9.47 -10.17 -9.84
CA ALA A 105 -10.05 -8.88 -10.12
C ALA A 105 -11.06 -8.96 -11.29
N ASP A 106 -12.05 -8.09 -11.26
CA ASP A 106 -13.11 -7.98 -12.25
C ASP A 106 -13.03 -6.68 -13.07
N ALA A 107 -14.04 -6.38 -13.85
CA ALA A 107 -14.10 -5.20 -14.70
C ALA A 107 -14.16 -3.89 -13.90
N ASP A 108 -14.81 -3.90 -12.74
CA ASP A 108 -14.90 -2.72 -11.87
C ASP A 108 -13.54 -2.43 -11.23
N ASP A 109 -12.84 -3.47 -10.82
CA ASP A 109 -11.46 -3.36 -10.33
C ASP A 109 -10.53 -2.79 -11.42
N TYR A 110 -10.72 -3.23 -12.68
CA TYR A 110 -9.96 -2.69 -13.82
C TYR A 110 -10.22 -1.19 -14.01
N ALA A 111 -11.47 -0.76 -14.06
CA ALA A 111 -11.83 0.65 -14.26
C ALA A 111 -11.24 1.56 -13.14
N ARG A 112 -11.24 1.07 -11.90
CA ARG A 112 -10.62 1.80 -10.78
C ARG A 112 -9.11 1.93 -10.94
N LEU A 113 -8.43 0.88 -11.38
CA LEU A 113 -6.99 0.90 -11.62
C LEU A 113 -6.60 1.75 -12.82
N GLU A 114 -7.42 1.78 -13.87
CA GLU A 114 -7.24 2.67 -15.00
C GLU A 114 -7.25 4.13 -14.54
N ALA A 115 -8.25 4.52 -13.73
CA ALA A 115 -8.32 5.86 -13.14
C ALA A 115 -7.12 6.20 -12.24
N VAL A 116 -6.54 5.22 -11.54
CA VAL A 116 -5.29 5.37 -10.78
C VAL A 116 -4.11 5.59 -11.73
N GLY A 117 -4.03 4.81 -12.82
CA GLY A 117 -2.97 4.92 -13.83
C GLY A 117 -2.96 6.27 -14.53
N GLU A 118 -4.13 6.81 -14.87
CA GLU A 118 -4.26 8.14 -15.47
C GLU A 118 -3.72 9.27 -14.58
N ARG A 119 -3.68 9.07 -13.27
CA ARG A 119 -3.12 10.05 -12.31
C ARG A 119 -1.61 9.94 -12.12
N ALA A 120 -0.98 8.91 -12.67
CA ALA A 120 0.47 8.75 -12.62
C ALA A 120 1.21 9.73 -13.55
N TRP A 121 0.48 10.45 -14.41
CA TRP A 121 0.95 11.49 -15.31
C TRP A 121 0.75 12.86 -14.67
#